data_bb13f17264afa20680ec4ccfe88bffe8
#
_entry.id   bb13f17264afa20680ec4ccfe88bffe8
#
_cell.length_a   1.000
_cell.length_b   1.000
_cell.length_c   1.000
_cell.angle_alpha   90.00
_cell.angle_beta   90.00
_cell.angle_gamma   90.00
#
_symmetry.space_group_name_H-M   'P 1'
#
loop_
_entity.id
_entity.type
_entity.pdbx_description
1 polymer ?
#
loop_
_entity_poly.entity_id
_entity_poly.type
_entity_poly.pdbx_seq_one_letter_code
_entity_poly.pdbx_strand_id
1 'polypeptide(L)'
;MLNLPLNWPVVKQEAGDKAMVTTKEQNSEKDINILWESARLRVTDEFTEPPEVLNIGDSVIGTLGNFSASTGKAKSKKTFNVCAIVAAAMVNGTVLRYRATLPPNKSNILYVDTEQSPYHCIRVMERILMLAKLPIDRQPDKLEFLALRKFTPKVRIAIIEKAIYHTQGLGLVIIDGIRDLAYDINSPSEATTLISKLMQWTDEQQIHIHTVLHQNKGDDNSRGHIGTELNNKSETILQIAKDEFDKDISIVSSVHMRTIEFEQFAFRINELALPELIEDYHPNETAPKRGFDYKALTQQQHRQALELTFAQDEEHNYSTLIDSLQRAYESVGYKYGRNKIIGLKVFLTNKRIVVQEGKKYKYNPDFHY
;
A
#
# COMPACT_ATOMS: atom_id res chain seq x y z
N MET A 1 30.37 -15.44 22.97
CA MET A 1 29.60 -15.88 24.14
C MET A 1 29.64 -14.77 25.18
N LEU A 2 28.60 -13.96 25.27
CA LEU A 2 28.46 -12.95 26.33
C LEU A 2 27.24 -13.34 27.14
N ASN A 3 27.52 -13.87 28.35
CA ASN A 3 26.53 -14.17 29.38
C ASN A 3 26.04 -12.86 29.98
N LEU A 4 24.75 -12.57 29.83
CA LEU A 4 24.06 -11.59 30.64
C LEU A 4 23.32 -12.31 31.78
N PRO A 5 23.48 -11.94 33.01
CA PRO A 5 22.81 -12.59 34.13
C PRO A 5 21.35 -12.12 34.23
N LEU A 6 20.43 -13.06 34.11
CA LEU A 6 19.03 -12.94 34.53
C LEU A 6 18.95 -13.10 36.04
N ASN A 7 18.99 -12.01 36.76
CA ASN A 7 18.65 -12.01 38.18
C ASN A 7 17.37 -11.21 38.42
N TRP A 8 16.26 -11.92 38.58
CA TRP A 8 15.07 -11.40 39.25
C TRP A 8 15.25 -11.63 40.73
N PRO A 9 15.10 -10.60 41.58
CA PRO A 9 15.15 -10.81 43.03
C PRO A 9 13.89 -11.55 43.49
N VAL A 10 14.08 -12.72 44.07
CA VAL A 10 13.06 -13.40 44.88
C VAL A 10 12.92 -12.59 46.17
N VAL A 11 11.81 -11.89 46.33
CA VAL A 11 11.47 -11.17 47.55
C VAL A 11 10.97 -12.17 48.59
N LYS A 12 11.76 -12.41 49.65
CA LYS A 12 11.26 -13.02 50.86
C LYS A 12 10.32 -12.03 51.58
N GLN A 13 9.10 -12.48 51.84
CA GLN A 13 8.18 -11.78 52.75
C GLN A 13 8.71 -11.79 54.18
N GLU A 14 8.96 -10.62 54.73
CA GLU A 14 8.95 -10.38 56.15
C GLU A 14 8.36 -8.99 56.47
N ALA A 15 7.61 -8.94 57.55
CA ALA A 15 6.73 -7.89 58.03
C ALA A 15 7.30 -6.46 57.98
N GLY A 16 6.73 -5.60 57.11
CA GLY A 16 7.01 -4.17 56.93
C GLY A 16 6.08 -3.48 55.94
N ASP A 17 5.05 -4.17 55.46
CA ASP A 17 4.32 -3.87 54.24
C ASP A 17 3.39 -2.64 54.20
N LYS A 18 3.03 -2.02 55.30
CA LYS A 18 2.07 -0.91 55.27
C LYS A 18 2.64 0.44 54.81
N ALA A 19 3.91 0.71 55.10
CA ALA A 19 4.54 1.99 54.70
C ALA A 19 5.06 1.99 53.27
N MET A 20 5.42 0.81 52.69
CA MET A 20 5.96 0.69 51.36
C MET A 20 4.86 0.61 50.27
N VAL A 21 3.68 0.09 50.64
CA VAL A 21 2.48 0.07 49.79
C VAL A 21 1.93 1.47 49.60
N THR A 22 1.83 2.28 50.65
CA THR A 22 1.35 3.67 50.58
C THR A 22 2.26 4.57 49.73
N THR A 23 3.59 4.36 49.74
CA THR A 23 4.52 5.17 48.93
C THR A 23 4.49 4.81 47.42
N LYS A 24 4.29 3.53 47.08
CA LYS A 24 4.10 3.09 45.69
C LYS A 24 2.75 3.54 45.11
N GLU A 25 1.68 3.46 45.90
CA GLU A 25 0.35 3.94 45.50
C GLU A 25 0.34 5.46 45.34
N GLN A 26 0.95 6.23 46.26
CA GLN A 26 1.07 7.68 46.16
C GLN A 26 1.93 8.14 44.94
N ASN A 27 2.99 7.42 44.57
CA ASN A 27 3.76 7.72 43.39
C ASN A 27 2.95 7.39 42.11
N SER A 28 2.22 6.27 42.08
CA SER A 28 1.36 5.92 40.95
C SER A 28 0.19 6.92 40.77
N GLU A 29 -0.39 7.41 41.85
CA GLU A 29 -1.46 8.42 41.82
C GLU A 29 -0.93 9.78 41.32
N LYS A 30 0.29 10.15 41.76
CA LYS A 30 0.97 11.38 41.31
C LYS A 30 1.33 11.33 39.82
N ASP A 31 1.79 10.18 39.33
CA ASP A 31 2.09 9.94 37.93
C ASP A 31 0.81 9.99 37.08
N ILE A 32 -0.29 9.40 37.55
CA ILE A 32 -1.60 9.46 36.85
C ILE A 32 -2.16 10.88 36.82
N ASN A 33 -2.00 11.68 37.85
CA ASN A 33 -2.44 13.07 37.87
C ASN A 33 -1.65 13.93 36.87
N ILE A 34 -0.34 13.68 36.70
CA ILE A 34 0.48 14.35 35.69
C ILE A 34 0.00 13.98 34.27
N LEU A 35 -0.24 12.69 34.02
CA LEU A 35 -0.76 12.22 32.74
C LEU A 35 -2.16 12.76 32.43
N TRP A 36 -3.03 12.80 33.44
CA TRP A 36 -4.35 13.39 33.32
C TRP A 36 -4.29 14.89 32.95
N GLU A 37 -3.48 15.68 33.64
CA GLU A 37 -3.32 17.12 33.31
C GLU A 37 -2.71 17.30 31.90
N SER A 38 -1.76 16.47 31.48
CA SER A 38 -1.18 16.54 30.15
C SER A 38 -2.17 16.16 29.03
N ALA A 39 -3.18 15.36 29.35
CA ALA A 39 -4.21 14.94 28.39
C ALA A 39 -5.39 15.95 28.28
N ARG A 40 -5.42 16.99 29.10
CA ARG A 40 -6.50 17.98 29.07
C ARG A 40 -6.32 18.97 27.93
N LEU A 41 -7.33 19.07 27.07
CA LEU A 41 -7.41 20.06 26.01
C LEU A 41 -8.30 21.23 26.42
N ARG A 42 -7.90 22.42 26.06
CA ARG A 42 -8.67 23.65 26.25
C ARG A 42 -8.96 24.29 24.90
N VAL A 43 -10.08 24.91 24.78
CA VAL A 43 -10.49 25.65 23.55
C VAL A 43 -9.47 26.75 23.16
N THR A 44 -8.69 27.21 24.13
CA THR A 44 -7.63 28.22 23.97
C THR A 44 -6.26 27.64 23.61
N ASP A 45 -6.12 26.30 23.55
CA ASP A 45 -4.87 25.67 23.16
C ASP A 45 -4.66 25.84 21.65
N GLU A 46 -3.47 26.24 21.25
CA GLU A 46 -3.12 26.40 19.85
C GLU A 46 -2.47 25.10 19.33
N PHE A 47 -3.09 24.52 18.30
CA PHE A 47 -2.56 23.38 17.58
C PHE A 47 -2.27 23.75 16.14
N THR A 48 -1.12 23.31 15.64
CA THR A 48 -0.82 23.39 14.22
C THR A 48 -1.45 22.19 13.49
N GLU A 49 -1.98 22.42 12.31
CA GLU A 49 -2.46 21.33 11.46
C GLU A 49 -1.31 20.35 11.14
N PRO A 50 -1.55 19.02 11.29
CA PRO A 50 -0.52 18.04 10.99
C PRO A 50 -0.04 18.16 9.55
N PRO A 51 1.28 18.20 9.28
CA PRO A 51 1.80 18.28 7.92
C PRO A 51 1.34 17.10 7.06
N GLU A 52 0.78 17.39 5.90
CA GLU A 52 0.50 16.41 4.86
C GLU A 52 1.81 15.92 4.24
N VAL A 53 2.05 14.61 4.29
CA VAL A 53 3.32 14.04 3.82
C VAL A 53 3.17 13.10 2.64
N LEU A 54 1.98 12.55 2.41
CA LEU A 54 1.68 11.68 1.27
C LEU A 54 0.32 12.03 0.68
N ASN A 55 0.28 12.26 -0.64
CA ASN A 55 -0.93 12.61 -1.39
C ASN A 55 -1.04 11.77 -2.69
N ILE A 56 -2.27 11.62 -3.17
CA ILE A 56 -2.60 11.18 -4.54
C ILE A 56 -3.49 12.27 -5.14
N GLY A 57 -2.96 13.06 -6.09
CA GLY A 57 -3.65 14.28 -6.54
C GLY A 57 -3.86 15.23 -5.37
N ASP A 58 -5.11 15.64 -5.15
CA ASP A 58 -5.52 16.50 -4.03
C ASP A 58 -5.95 15.72 -2.78
N SER A 59 -5.90 14.39 -2.83
CA SER A 59 -6.32 13.52 -1.73
C SER A 59 -5.15 13.22 -0.80
N VAL A 60 -5.32 13.54 0.48
CA VAL A 60 -4.33 13.26 1.52
C VAL A 60 -4.42 11.80 1.93
N ILE A 61 -3.33 11.04 1.79
CA ILE A 61 -3.25 9.65 2.22
C ILE A 61 -2.39 9.45 3.47
N GLY A 62 -1.63 10.46 3.87
CA GLY A 62 -0.83 10.41 5.09
C GLY A 62 -0.41 11.77 5.61
N THR A 63 -0.62 11.97 6.92
CA THR A 63 -0.15 13.13 7.69
C THR A 63 0.83 12.68 8.77
N LEU A 64 1.69 13.56 9.27
CA LEU A 64 2.50 13.29 10.46
C LEU A 64 1.58 13.10 11.68
N GLY A 65 1.97 12.20 12.58
CA GLY A 65 1.16 11.83 13.77
C GLY A 65 0.09 10.77 13.49
N ASN A 66 -0.03 10.28 12.25
CA ASN A 66 -1.04 9.30 11.85
C ASN A 66 -0.43 8.11 11.09
N PHE A 67 -1.25 7.09 10.81
CA PHE A 67 -0.83 5.94 10.04
C PHE A 67 -1.87 5.56 8.99
N SER A 68 -1.40 4.93 7.93
CA SER A 68 -2.18 4.42 6.80
C SER A 68 -1.82 2.98 6.49
N ALA A 69 -2.60 2.33 5.62
CA ALA A 69 -2.33 0.95 5.22
C ALA A 69 -2.56 0.70 3.73
N SER A 70 -1.78 -0.23 3.17
CA SER A 70 -2.03 -0.87 1.88
C SER A 70 -2.51 -2.28 2.10
N THR A 71 -3.68 -2.63 1.54
CA THR A 71 -4.26 -3.97 1.60
C THR A 71 -4.38 -4.59 0.22
N GLY A 72 -4.53 -5.90 0.15
CA GLY A 72 -4.76 -6.61 -1.11
C GLY A 72 -4.45 -8.09 -1.01
N LYS A 73 -4.99 -8.88 -1.93
CA LYS A 73 -4.78 -10.33 -2.01
C LYS A 73 -3.30 -10.67 -2.25
N ALA A 74 -2.91 -11.89 -1.96
CA ALA A 74 -1.55 -12.36 -2.26
C ALA A 74 -1.23 -12.16 -3.75
N LYS A 75 0.01 -11.74 -4.05
CA LYS A 75 0.50 -11.46 -5.42
C LYS A 75 -0.19 -10.29 -6.15
N SER A 76 -0.91 -9.40 -5.44
CA SER A 76 -1.47 -8.17 -6.02
C SER A 76 -0.45 -7.05 -6.24
N LYS A 77 0.84 -7.31 -6.00
CA LYS A 77 1.96 -6.36 -6.20
C LYS A 77 1.98 -5.19 -5.20
N LYS A 78 1.52 -5.41 -3.94
CA LYS A 78 1.54 -4.40 -2.87
C LYS A 78 2.94 -3.82 -2.64
N THR A 79 3.97 -4.66 -2.50
CA THR A 79 5.35 -4.21 -2.29
C THR A 79 5.84 -3.32 -3.45
N PHE A 80 5.44 -3.60 -4.70
CA PHE A 80 5.75 -2.71 -5.84
C PHE A 80 5.08 -1.34 -5.70
N ASN A 81 3.83 -1.32 -5.24
CA ASN A 81 3.11 -0.10 -4.96
C ASN A 81 3.79 0.71 -3.86
N VAL A 82 4.18 0.06 -2.76
CA VAL A 82 4.89 0.70 -1.64
C VAL A 82 6.26 1.23 -2.07
N CYS A 83 6.97 0.54 -2.99
CA CYS A 83 8.21 1.07 -3.56
C CYS A 83 8.00 2.44 -4.22
N ALA A 84 6.86 2.67 -4.88
CA ALA A 84 6.56 3.97 -5.48
C ALA A 84 6.30 5.05 -4.42
N ILE A 85 5.61 4.71 -3.33
CA ILE A 85 5.41 5.62 -2.17
C ILE A 85 6.78 6.04 -1.60
N VAL A 86 7.65 5.06 -1.33
CA VAL A 86 8.98 5.32 -0.76
C VAL A 86 9.85 6.11 -1.74
N ALA A 87 9.81 5.78 -3.02
CA ALA A 87 10.57 6.51 -4.05
C ALA A 87 10.12 7.99 -4.13
N ALA A 88 8.81 8.25 -4.06
CA ALA A 88 8.31 9.62 -3.99
C ALA A 88 8.84 10.37 -2.75
N ALA A 89 8.88 9.70 -1.59
CA ALA A 89 9.42 10.26 -0.35
C ALA A 89 10.94 10.50 -0.42
N MET A 90 11.70 9.61 -1.06
CA MET A 90 13.14 9.75 -1.26
C MET A 90 13.51 11.03 -2.01
N VAL A 91 12.73 11.39 -3.02
CA VAL A 91 12.97 12.59 -3.86
C VAL A 91 12.15 13.80 -3.41
N ASN A 92 11.29 13.61 -2.41
CA ASN A 92 10.31 14.62 -1.97
C ASN A 92 9.53 15.19 -3.16
N GLY A 93 8.97 14.27 -3.97
CA GLY A 93 8.37 14.57 -5.27
C GLY A 93 7.30 13.57 -5.66
N THR A 94 7.11 13.34 -6.97
CA THR A 94 6.03 12.47 -7.50
C THR A 94 6.59 11.23 -8.20
N VAL A 95 6.06 10.05 -7.84
CA VAL A 95 6.32 8.77 -8.50
C VAL A 95 4.98 8.03 -8.69
N LEU A 96 4.68 7.57 -9.88
CA LEU A 96 3.33 7.20 -10.31
C LEU A 96 2.35 8.36 -10.06
N ARG A 97 1.35 8.15 -9.19
CA ARG A 97 0.45 9.21 -8.72
C ARG A 97 0.70 9.64 -7.27
N TYR A 98 1.72 9.03 -6.60
CA TYR A 98 2.09 9.39 -5.24
C TYR A 98 2.95 10.64 -5.22
N ARG A 99 2.53 11.66 -4.51
CA ARG A 99 3.34 12.84 -4.18
C ARG A 99 3.71 12.78 -2.70
N ALA A 100 4.99 12.93 -2.40
CA ALA A 100 5.48 13.07 -1.04
C ALA A 100 6.02 14.47 -0.79
N THR A 101 5.77 14.99 0.43
CA THR A 101 6.23 16.32 0.88
C THR A 101 6.66 16.21 2.34
N LEU A 102 7.79 15.54 2.58
CA LEU A 102 8.35 15.41 3.92
C LEU A 102 9.02 16.74 4.34
N PRO A 103 8.76 17.24 5.58
CA PRO A 103 9.47 18.40 6.11
C PRO A 103 10.99 18.15 6.14
N PRO A 104 11.84 19.19 5.96
CA PRO A 104 13.29 19.02 5.92
C PRO A 104 13.88 18.34 7.16
N ASN A 105 13.31 18.61 8.33
CA ASN A 105 13.71 18.00 9.61
C ASN A 105 13.09 16.63 9.87
N LYS A 106 12.27 16.09 8.93
CA LYS A 106 11.57 14.81 8.97
C LYS A 106 11.73 14.03 7.65
N SER A 107 12.88 14.12 7.01
CA SER A 107 13.11 13.58 5.66
C SER A 107 13.67 12.17 5.61
N ASN A 108 13.97 11.56 6.76
CA ASN A 108 14.49 10.20 6.84
C ASN A 108 13.35 9.16 6.81
N ILE A 109 13.63 8.03 6.19
CA ILE A 109 12.69 6.96 5.92
C ILE A 109 13.22 5.66 6.52
N LEU A 110 12.37 4.95 7.25
CA LEU A 110 12.63 3.61 7.76
C LEU A 110 11.75 2.60 7.00
N TYR A 111 12.35 1.65 6.31
CA TYR A 111 11.65 0.55 5.69
C TYR A 111 11.90 -0.75 6.47
N VAL A 112 10.85 -1.39 6.92
CA VAL A 112 10.88 -2.65 7.64
C VAL A 112 10.21 -3.73 6.81
N ASP A 113 10.96 -4.78 6.45
CA ASP A 113 10.43 -5.98 5.80
C ASP A 113 10.47 -7.15 6.78
N THR A 114 9.32 -7.78 7.00
CA THR A 114 9.16 -8.89 7.95
C THR A 114 9.08 -10.26 7.28
N GLU A 115 8.90 -10.30 5.95
CA GLU A 115 8.58 -11.52 5.20
C GLU A 115 9.73 -12.01 4.33
N GLN A 116 10.47 -11.10 3.69
CA GLN A 116 11.40 -11.45 2.63
C GLN A 116 12.81 -11.80 3.14
N SER A 117 13.55 -12.57 2.36
CA SER A 117 14.98 -12.81 2.63
C SER A 117 15.81 -11.56 2.34
N PRO A 118 17.01 -11.40 2.92
CA PRO A 118 17.88 -10.26 2.67
C PRO A 118 18.15 -10.01 1.18
N TYR A 119 18.29 -11.06 0.37
CA TYR A 119 18.45 -10.94 -1.07
C TYR A 119 17.26 -10.22 -1.73
N HIS A 120 16.03 -10.58 -1.38
CA HIS A 120 14.85 -9.94 -1.93
C HIS A 120 14.64 -8.53 -1.38
N CYS A 121 15.02 -8.28 -0.12
CA CYS A 121 15.02 -6.94 0.46
C CYS A 121 15.96 -5.98 -0.30
N ILE A 122 17.14 -6.43 -0.71
CA ILE A 122 18.03 -5.65 -1.57
C ILE A 122 17.35 -5.32 -2.90
N ARG A 123 16.63 -6.28 -3.52
CA ARG A 123 15.88 -6.01 -4.76
C ARG A 123 14.74 -5.02 -4.58
N VAL A 124 14.11 -4.97 -3.40
CA VAL A 124 13.12 -3.93 -3.05
C VAL A 124 13.81 -2.57 -2.96
N MET A 125 14.97 -2.50 -2.28
CA MET A 125 15.74 -1.26 -2.15
C MET A 125 16.23 -0.74 -3.52
N GLU A 126 16.80 -1.61 -4.36
CA GLU A 126 17.21 -1.27 -5.73
C GLU A 126 16.03 -0.70 -6.54
N ARG A 127 14.85 -1.32 -6.43
CA ARG A 127 13.64 -0.83 -7.10
C ARG A 127 13.25 0.57 -6.63
N ILE A 128 13.28 0.82 -5.33
CA ILE A 128 13.01 2.15 -4.76
C ILE A 128 13.98 3.18 -5.34
N LEU A 129 15.28 2.87 -5.36
CA LEU A 129 16.31 3.77 -5.88
C LEU A 129 16.15 4.02 -7.38
N MET A 130 15.87 2.98 -8.18
CA MET A 130 15.62 3.13 -9.62
C MET A 130 14.38 4.00 -9.89
N LEU A 131 13.28 3.80 -9.16
CA LEU A 131 12.09 4.65 -9.27
C LEU A 131 12.35 6.11 -8.89
N ALA A 132 13.19 6.31 -7.88
CA ALA A 132 13.64 7.63 -7.43
C ALA A 132 14.73 8.24 -8.35
N LYS A 133 15.19 7.51 -9.38
CA LYS A 133 16.32 7.89 -10.26
C LYS A 133 17.61 8.19 -9.48
N LEU A 134 17.84 7.43 -8.41
CA LEU A 134 19.03 7.51 -7.56
C LEU A 134 20.01 6.37 -7.87
N PRO A 135 21.31 6.56 -7.59
CA PRO A 135 22.32 5.52 -7.75
C PRO A 135 22.00 4.27 -6.91
N ILE A 136 22.21 3.07 -7.49
CA ILE A 136 22.01 1.77 -6.82
C ILE A 136 23.30 1.15 -6.28
N ASP A 137 24.42 1.79 -6.51
CA ASP A 137 25.78 1.34 -6.17
C ASP A 137 26.29 1.87 -4.82
N ARG A 138 25.48 2.66 -4.14
CA ARG A 138 25.80 3.23 -2.83
C ARG A 138 24.58 3.27 -1.91
N GLN A 139 24.83 3.20 -0.59
CA GLN A 139 23.78 3.35 0.42
C GLN A 139 23.19 4.76 0.36
N PRO A 140 21.86 4.90 0.26
CA PRO A 140 21.19 6.20 0.34
C PRO A 140 21.20 6.74 1.76
N ASP A 141 21.47 8.03 1.94
CA ASP A 141 21.58 8.67 3.26
C ASP A 141 20.22 8.72 4.01
N LYS A 142 19.11 8.81 3.26
CA LYS A 142 17.76 9.00 3.83
C LYS A 142 16.98 7.71 4.07
N LEU A 143 17.48 6.56 3.63
CA LEU A 143 16.74 5.29 3.73
C LEU A 143 17.49 4.29 4.59
N GLU A 144 16.93 3.97 5.76
CA GLU A 144 17.30 2.81 6.54
C GLU A 144 16.37 1.63 6.19
N PHE A 145 16.94 0.45 5.93
CA PHE A 145 16.18 -0.74 5.55
C PHE A 145 16.48 -1.90 6.51
N LEU A 146 15.45 -2.42 7.18
CA LEU A 146 15.54 -3.51 8.14
C LEU A 146 14.89 -4.79 7.60
N ALA A 147 15.68 -5.87 7.44
CA ALA A 147 15.22 -7.21 7.07
C ALA A 147 15.00 -8.05 8.33
N LEU A 148 13.75 -8.15 8.79
CA LEU A 148 13.41 -8.72 10.09
C LEU A 148 12.88 -10.16 10.05
N ARG A 149 12.85 -10.81 8.91
CA ARG A 149 12.29 -12.15 8.73
C ARG A 149 12.76 -13.17 9.77
N LYS A 150 14.03 -13.14 10.15
CA LYS A 150 14.64 -14.13 11.06
C LYS A 150 14.26 -14.00 12.53
N PHE A 151 13.62 -12.89 12.92
CA PHE A 151 13.31 -12.59 14.31
C PHE A 151 11.86 -12.97 14.67
N THR A 152 11.60 -13.20 15.96
CA THR A 152 10.24 -13.42 16.48
C THR A 152 9.43 -12.13 16.51
N PRO A 153 8.08 -12.17 16.54
CA PRO A 153 7.25 -10.97 16.59
C PRO A 153 7.65 -9.98 17.69
N LYS A 154 7.88 -10.46 18.91
CA LYS A 154 8.31 -9.62 20.03
C LYS A 154 9.65 -8.92 19.77
N VAL A 155 10.61 -9.62 19.17
CA VAL A 155 11.93 -9.06 18.85
C VAL A 155 11.82 -8.06 17.69
N ARG A 156 10.97 -8.34 16.68
CA ARG A 156 10.69 -7.41 15.59
C ARG A 156 10.15 -6.09 16.12
N ILE A 157 9.12 -6.13 16.99
CA ILE A 157 8.56 -4.93 17.64
C ILE A 157 9.64 -4.14 18.38
N ALA A 158 10.48 -4.81 19.17
CA ALA A 158 11.54 -4.14 19.94
C ALA A 158 12.60 -3.48 19.02
N ILE A 159 12.95 -4.11 17.89
CA ILE A 159 13.87 -3.52 16.91
C ILE A 159 13.23 -2.29 16.23
N ILE A 160 11.97 -2.41 15.79
CA ILE A 160 11.22 -1.31 15.17
C ILE A 160 11.12 -0.12 16.12
N GLU A 161 10.68 -0.37 17.34
CA GLU A 161 10.56 0.64 18.40
C GLU A 161 11.90 1.35 18.63
N LYS A 162 12.98 0.58 18.77
CA LYS A 162 14.33 1.15 18.92
C LYS A 162 14.71 2.00 17.72
N ALA A 163 14.48 1.55 16.49
CA ALA A 163 14.80 2.31 15.29
C ALA A 163 13.99 3.61 15.23
N ILE A 164 12.68 3.58 15.49
CA ILE A 164 11.80 4.75 15.52
C ILE A 164 12.30 5.82 16.48
N TYR A 165 12.66 5.43 17.71
CA TYR A 165 13.09 6.39 18.74
C TYR A 165 14.54 6.89 18.59
N HIS A 166 15.39 6.19 17.81
CA HIS A 166 16.80 6.56 17.68
C HIS A 166 17.16 7.19 16.31
N THR A 167 16.33 6.99 15.29
CA THR A 167 16.58 7.58 13.96
C THR A 167 16.17 9.05 13.95
N GLN A 168 17.16 9.92 13.91
CA GLN A 168 16.91 11.36 13.89
C GLN A 168 16.26 11.79 12.56
N GLY A 169 15.37 12.78 12.61
CA GLY A 169 14.72 13.29 11.40
C GLY A 169 13.84 12.28 10.67
N LEU A 170 13.37 11.23 11.37
CA LEU A 170 12.46 10.23 10.81
C LEU A 170 11.11 10.88 10.51
N GLY A 171 10.60 10.72 9.29
CA GLY A 171 9.30 11.24 8.87
C GLY A 171 8.36 10.14 8.37
N LEU A 172 8.91 9.12 7.69
CA LEU A 172 8.12 8.03 7.13
C LEU A 172 8.65 6.67 7.59
N VAL A 173 7.76 5.82 8.05
CA VAL A 173 8.04 4.41 8.37
C VAL A 173 7.17 3.52 7.51
N ILE A 174 7.77 2.53 6.86
CA ILE A 174 7.08 1.46 6.14
C ILE A 174 7.19 0.18 6.96
N ILE A 175 6.05 -0.51 7.18
CA ILE A 175 6.02 -1.85 7.77
C ILE A 175 5.40 -2.79 6.74
N ASP A 176 6.24 -3.42 5.91
CA ASP A 176 5.80 -4.40 4.90
C ASP A 176 5.71 -5.78 5.57
N GLY A 177 4.44 -6.15 5.90
CA GLY A 177 4.08 -7.35 6.62
C GLY A 177 3.72 -7.13 8.10
N ILE A 178 2.85 -6.14 8.42
CA ILE A 178 2.42 -5.86 9.81
C ILE A 178 1.86 -7.10 10.53
N ARG A 179 1.28 -8.05 9.79
CA ARG A 179 0.79 -9.33 10.33
C ARG A 179 1.85 -10.06 11.15
N ASP A 180 3.10 -10.00 10.72
CA ASP A 180 4.21 -10.76 11.31
C ASP A 180 4.76 -10.15 12.61
N LEU A 181 4.13 -9.07 13.07
CA LEU A 181 4.38 -8.47 14.38
C LEU A 181 3.49 -9.07 15.47
N ALA A 182 2.54 -9.95 15.13
CA ALA A 182 1.70 -10.69 16.07
C ALA A 182 1.94 -12.18 15.96
N TYR A 183 1.78 -12.91 17.06
CA TYR A 183 1.80 -14.37 17.06
C TYR A 183 0.48 -14.94 16.50
N ASP A 184 -0.65 -14.37 16.94
CA ASP A 184 -1.98 -14.75 16.44
C ASP A 184 -2.71 -13.54 15.86
N ILE A 185 -2.91 -13.56 14.56
CA ILE A 185 -3.63 -12.51 13.82
C ILE A 185 -5.11 -12.40 14.23
N ASN A 186 -5.67 -13.47 14.79
CA ASN A 186 -7.05 -13.53 15.24
C ASN A 186 -7.21 -13.22 16.73
N SER A 187 -6.14 -12.87 17.44
CA SER A 187 -6.19 -12.42 18.81
C SER A 187 -6.60 -10.95 18.89
N PRO A 188 -7.79 -10.62 19.45
CA PRO A 188 -8.21 -9.22 19.62
C PRO A 188 -7.23 -8.42 20.49
N SER A 189 -6.68 -9.02 21.52
CA SER A 189 -5.75 -8.36 22.45
C SER A 189 -4.41 -8.03 21.79
N GLU A 190 -3.85 -8.93 20.97
CA GLU A 190 -2.62 -8.65 20.22
C GLU A 190 -2.86 -7.58 19.15
N ALA A 191 -4.00 -7.64 18.45
CA ALA A 191 -4.38 -6.62 17.48
C ALA A 191 -4.49 -5.23 18.12
N THR A 192 -5.25 -5.11 19.21
CA THR A 192 -5.40 -3.85 19.94
C THR A 192 -4.05 -3.34 20.46
N THR A 193 -3.21 -4.20 21.00
CA THR A 193 -1.88 -3.82 21.50
C THR A 193 -1.00 -3.29 20.38
N LEU A 194 -0.97 -3.96 19.23
CA LEU A 194 -0.15 -3.54 18.08
C LEU A 194 -0.62 -2.20 17.52
N ILE A 195 -1.93 -2.03 17.34
CA ILE A 195 -2.48 -0.77 16.82
C ILE A 195 -2.27 0.37 17.82
N SER A 196 -2.38 0.12 19.12
CA SER A 196 -2.05 1.11 20.16
C SER A 196 -0.59 1.56 20.08
N LYS A 197 0.35 0.64 19.77
CA LYS A 197 1.75 0.99 19.53
C LYS A 197 1.93 1.86 18.27
N LEU A 198 1.22 1.57 17.17
CA LEU A 198 1.27 2.44 16.00
C LEU A 198 0.80 3.86 16.34
N MET A 199 -0.32 3.98 17.05
CA MET A 199 -0.85 5.26 17.50
C MET A 199 0.18 6.00 18.39
N GLN A 200 0.76 5.31 19.37
CA GLN A 200 1.77 5.86 20.24
C GLN A 200 3.01 6.35 19.49
N TRP A 201 3.59 5.50 18.63
CA TRP A 201 4.80 5.84 17.88
C TRP A 201 4.58 7.04 16.93
N THR A 202 3.41 7.09 16.26
CA THR A 202 3.09 8.20 15.35
C THR A 202 2.89 9.51 16.12
N ASP A 203 2.21 9.47 17.25
CA ASP A 203 1.96 10.64 18.08
C ASP A 203 3.25 11.16 18.75
N GLU A 204 3.98 10.31 19.47
CA GLU A 204 5.17 10.71 20.21
C GLU A 204 6.32 11.18 19.30
N GLN A 205 6.50 10.52 18.15
CA GLN A 205 7.57 10.83 17.22
C GLN A 205 7.16 11.76 16.10
N GLN A 206 5.88 12.11 15.99
CA GLN A 206 5.35 12.93 14.89
C GLN A 206 5.85 12.43 13.52
N ILE A 207 5.60 11.15 13.25
CA ILE A 207 5.95 10.43 12.02
C ILE A 207 4.68 9.91 11.34
N HIS A 208 4.78 9.59 10.04
CA HIS A 208 3.75 8.79 9.37
C HIS A 208 4.19 7.33 9.27
N ILE A 209 3.31 6.39 9.63
CA ILE A 209 3.57 4.96 9.45
C ILE A 209 2.63 4.43 8.36
N HIS A 210 3.19 3.85 7.29
CA HIS A 210 2.41 3.15 6.28
C HIS A 210 2.63 1.64 6.39
N THR A 211 1.56 0.88 6.61
CA THR A 211 1.63 -0.57 6.82
C THR A 211 1.11 -1.35 5.62
N VAL A 212 1.57 -2.61 5.48
CA VAL A 212 1.07 -3.53 4.46
C VAL A 212 0.43 -4.74 5.12
N LEU A 213 -0.81 -5.06 4.71
CA LEU A 213 -1.57 -6.20 5.19
C LEU A 213 -2.19 -6.99 4.04
N HIS A 214 -2.20 -8.31 4.14
CA HIS A 214 -2.92 -9.17 3.22
C HIS A 214 -4.44 -9.18 3.51
N GLN A 215 -5.25 -9.17 2.44
CA GLN A 215 -6.68 -9.47 2.54
C GLN A 215 -6.94 -10.97 2.70
N ASN A 216 -8.16 -11.32 3.10
CA ASN A 216 -8.64 -12.69 3.11
C ASN A 216 -8.64 -13.30 1.69
N LYS A 217 -8.62 -14.64 1.62
CA LYS A 217 -8.69 -15.31 0.30
C LYS A 217 -10.09 -15.28 -0.31
N GLY A 218 -11.13 -15.28 0.52
CA GLY A 218 -12.53 -15.47 0.11
C GLY A 218 -13.32 -14.18 -0.08
N ASP A 219 -12.86 -13.07 0.52
CA ASP A 219 -13.50 -11.75 0.45
C ASP A 219 -12.46 -10.64 0.33
N ASP A 220 -12.91 -9.39 0.24
CA ASP A 220 -12.04 -8.22 0.14
C ASP A 220 -11.74 -7.57 1.50
N ASN A 221 -12.15 -8.23 2.61
CA ASN A 221 -11.87 -7.73 3.94
C ASN A 221 -10.40 -7.92 4.33
N SER A 222 -9.88 -6.98 5.07
CA SER A 222 -8.56 -7.08 5.67
C SER A 222 -8.49 -8.26 6.65
N ARG A 223 -7.35 -8.98 6.64
CA ARG A 223 -7.25 -10.26 7.32
C ARG A 223 -7.16 -10.15 8.84
N GLY A 224 -8.03 -10.86 9.55
CA GLY A 224 -8.00 -11.04 11.01
C GLY A 224 -8.38 -9.77 11.80
N HIS A 225 -8.27 -9.82 13.13
CA HIS A 225 -8.58 -8.69 13.99
C HIS A 225 -7.65 -7.49 13.75
N ILE A 226 -6.39 -7.69 13.37
CA ILE A 226 -5.47 -6.62 12.97
C ILE A 226 -6.06 -5.82 11.80
N GLY A 227 -6.64 -6.51 10.81
CA GLY A 227 -7.30 -5.85 9.67
C GLY A 227 -8.50 -5.00 10.09
N THR A 228 -9.31 -5.51 11.00
CA THR A 228 -10.46 -4.76 11.55
C THR A 228 -10.00 -3.51 12.30
N GLU A 229 -8.99 -3.62 13.17
CA GLU A 229 -8.45 -2.48 13.92
C GLU A 229 -7.77 -1.44 13.00
N LEU A 230 -7.03 -1.89 11.97
CA LEU A 230 -6.48 -0.99 10.95
C LEU A 230 -7.59 -0.21 10.23
N ASN A 231 -8.67 -0.88 9.81
CA ASN A 231 -9.79 -0.24 9.14
C ASN A 231 -10.46 0.84 10.01
N ASN A 232 -10.51 0.60 11.34
CA ASN A 232 -11.16 1.52 12.28
C ASN A 232 -10.29 2.72 12.66
N LYS A 233 -8.95 2.58 12.63
CA LYS A 233 -8.03 3.57 13.21
C LYS A 233 -7.13 4.26 12.19
N SER A 234 -6.89 3.66 11.01
CA SER A 234 -6.07 4.27 9.96
C SER A 234 -6.69 5.55 9.42
N GLU A 235 -5.85 6.49 9.02
CA GLU A 235 -6.25 7.68 8.29
C GLU A 235 -6.74 7.34 6.87
N THR A 236 -6.03 6.43 6.21
CA THR A 236 -6.32 5.97 4.86
C THR A 236 -6.01 4.48 4.71
N ILE A 237 -6.86 3.77 3.97
CA ILE A 237 -6.63 2.41 3.52
C ILE A 237 -6.68 2.36 2.00
N LEU A 238 -5.56 1.99 1.40
CA LEU A 238 -5.42 1.72 -0.02
C LEU A 238 -5.67 0.23 -0.29
N GLN A 239 -6.40 -0.09 -1.36
CA GLN A 239 -6.52 -1.44 -1.87
C GLN A 239 -5.69 -1.59 -3.15
N ILE A 240 -4.86 -2.63 -3.18
CA ILE A 240 -4.12 -3.03 -4.37
C ILE A 240 -4.70 -4.35 -4.86
N ALA A 241 -5.44 -4.29 -5.97
CA ALA A 241 -6.11 -5.41 -6.60
C ALA A 241 -5.54 -5.69 -7.99
N LYS A 242 -5.63 -6.93 -8.44
CA LYS A 242 -5.38 -7.26 -9.85
C LYS A 242 -6.61 -6.91 -10.66
N ASP A 243 -6.40 -6.38 -11.85
CA ASP A 243 -7.48 -6.21 -12.81
C ASP A 243 -8.14 -7.56 -13.13
N GLU A 244 -9.45 -7.56 -13.34
CA GLU A 244 -10.21 -8.79 -13.63
C GLU A 244 -9.83 -9.40 -14.96
N PHE A 245 -9.54 -8.57 -15.95
CA PHE A 245 -9.30 -8.96 -17.34
C PHE A 245 -7.82 -9.15 -17.62
N ASP A 246 -6.96 -8.29 -17.04
CA ASP A 246 -5.53 -8.34 -17.23
C ASP A 246 -4.80 -8.51 -15.89
N LYS A 247 -4.37 -9.74 -15.60
CA LYS A 247 -3.68 -10.06 -14.34
C LYS A 247 -2.29 -9.43 -14.21
N ASP A 248 -1.77 -8.82 -15.29
CA ASP A 248 -0.52 -8.06 -15.26
C ASP A 248 -0.73 -6.62 -14.78
N ILE A 249 -1.98 -6.14 -14.79
CA ILE A 249 -2.37 -4.83 -14.27
C ILE A 249 -2.72 -4.94 -12.79
N SER A 250 -2.26 -3.97 -12.01
CA SER A 250 -2.65 -3.77 -10.62
C SER A 250 -3.35 -2.42 -10.48
N ILE A 251 -4.50 -2.42 -9.82
CA ILE A 251 -5.34 -1.24 -9.59
C ILE A 251 -5.12 -0.79 -8.15
N VAL A 252 -5.00 0.52 -7.97
CA VAL A 252 -4.96 1.18 -6.67
C VAL A 252 -6.22 1.99 -6.49
N SER A 253 -6.95 1.70 -5.42
CA SER A 253 -8.18 2.39 -5.03
C SER A 253 -8.20 2.70 -3.53
N SER A 254 -9.03 3.61 -3.09
CA SER A 254 -9.33 3.84 -1.67
C SER A 254 -10.35 2.83 -1.16
N VAL A 255 -10.19 2.36 0.06
CA VAL A 255 -11.21 1.61 0.82
C VAL A 255 -11.83 2.51 1.87
N HIS A 256 -10.99 3.24 2.60
CA HIS A 256 -11.37 4.24 3.58
C HIS A 256 -10.42 5.43 3.48
N MET A 257 -10.97 6.63 3.52
CA MET A 257 -10.22 7.87 3.62
C MET A 257 -10.93 8.82 4.58
N ARG A 258 -10.17 9.57 5.37
CA ARG A 258 -10.71 10.68 6.17
C ARG A 258 -10.95 11.94 5.34
N THR A 259 -10.27 12.04 4.19
CA THR A 259 -10.34 13.14 3.24
C THR A 259 -11.11 12.75 1.98
N ILE A 260 -11.07 13.57 0.95
CA ILE A 260 -11.69 13.32 -0.36
C ILE A 260 -11.03 12.10 -1.00
N GLU A 261 -11.83 11.19 -1.54
CA GLU A 261 -11.33 10.01 -2.26
C GLU A 261 -10.68 10.41 -3.59
N PHE A 262 -9.60 9.75 -3.95
CA PHE A 262 -8.94 9.92 -5.24
C PHE A 262 -9.54 9.00 -6.30
N GLU A 263 -9.43 9.40 -7.56
CA GLU A 263 -9.77 8.54 -8.69
C GLU A 263 -8.77 7.37 -8.77
N GLN A 264 -9.28 6.13 -8.79
CA GLN A 264 -8.45 4.94 -8.89
C GLN A 264 -7.51 5.01 -10.09
N PHE A 265 -6.32 4.47 -9.95
CA PHE A 265 -5.33 4.38 -11.01
C PHE A 265 -4.76 2.96 -11.11
N ALA A 266 -4.10 2.68 -12.22
CA ALA A 266 -3.51 1.37 -12.45
C ALA A 266 -2.04 1.47 -12.84
N PHE A 267 -1.30 0.41 -12.54
CA PHE A 267 0.09 0.24 -12.94
C PHE A 267 0.35 -1.20 -13.42
N ARG A 268 1.32 -1.36 -14.27
CA ARG A 268 1.90 -2.65 -14.65
C ARG A 268 3.37 -2.71 -14.23
N ILE A 269 3.94 -3.91 -14.26
CA ILE A 269 5.38 -4.08 -14.07
C ILE A 269 6.04 -4.16 -15.43
N ASN A 270 6.99 -3.25 -15.70
CA ASN A 270 7.74 -3.21 -16.95
C ASN A 270 8.89 -4.24 -16.95
N GLU A 271 9.65 -4.30 -18.04
CA GLU A 271 10.77 -5.24 -18.23
C GLU A 271 11.91 -5.07 -17.21
N LEU A 272 12.06 -3.86 -16.66
CA LEU A 272 13.02 -3.56 -15.61
C LEU A 272 12.54 -3.93 -14.19
N ALA A 273 11.40 -4.64 -14.10
CA ALA A 273 10.72 -4.97 -12.84
C ALA A 273 10.35 -3.71 -12.00
N LEU A 274 10.00 -2.61 -12.67
CA LEU A 274 9.52 -1.38 -12.05
C LEU A 274 8.01 -1.21 -12.28
N PRO A 275 7.24 -0.69 -11.30
CA PRO A 275 5.87 -0.28 -11.54
C PRO A 275 5.83 0.94 -12.47
N GLU A 276 5.02 0.86 -13.50
CA GLU A 276 4.80 1.89 -14.52
C GLU A 276 3.32 2.25 -14.57
N LEU A 277 3.02 3.56 -14.52
CA LEU A 277 1.64 4.07 -14.57
C LEU A 277 0.98 3.76 -15.92
N ILE A 278 -0.28 3.39 -15.89
CA ILE A 278 -1.13 3.29 -17.08
C ILE A 278 -1.98 4.56 -17.13
N GLU A 279 -1.55 5.52 -17.98
CA GLU A 279 -2.15 6.87 -18.04
C GLU A 279 -3.64 6.83 -18.41
N ASP A 280 -4.02 5.98 -19.36
CA ASP A 280 -5.38 5.87 -19.91
C ASP A 280 -6.14 4.67 -19.33
N TYR A 281 -5.91 4.35 -18.03
CA TYR A 281 -6.68 3.29 -17.39
C TYR A 281 -8.12 3.73 -17.12
N HIS A 282 -9.06 3.06 -17.76
CA HIS A 282 -10.49 3.25 -17.53
C HIS A 282 -11.03 2.09 -16.69
N PRO A 283 -11.51 2.37 -15.47
CA PRO A 283 -12.18 1.36 -14.65
C PRO A 283 -13.42 0.83 -15.36
N ASN A 284 -13.62 -0.45 -15.23
CA ASN A 284 -14.72 -1.11 -15.90
C ASN A 284 -15.98 -1.10 -14.99
N GLU A 285 -16.74 -0.01 -15.00
CA GLU A 285 -17.96 0.14 -14.18
C GLU A 285 -19.09 -0.85 -14.57
N THR A 286 -18.98 -1.49 -15.73
CA THR A 286 -20.05 -2.34 -16.29
C THR A 286 -19.60 -3.75 -16.67
N ALA A 287 -18.42 -4.20 -16.22
CA ALA A 287 -17.94 -5.53 -16.57
C ALA A 287 -18.81 -6.64 -15.94
N PRO A 288 -19.25 -7.62 -16.73
CA PRO A 288 -19.97 -8.76 -16.18
C PRO A 288 -19.05 -9.55 -15.25
N LYS A 289 -19.61 -10.14 -14.16
CA LYS A 289 -18.92 -10.96 -13.15
C LYS A 289 -18.15 -12.18 -13.69
N ARG A 290 -18.13 -12.40 -15.00
CA ARG A 290 -17.31 -13.39 -15.72
C ARG A 290 -16.53 -12.67 -16.80
N GLY A 291 -15.24 -12.41 -16.53
CA GLY A 291 -14.32 -11.70 -17.41
C GLY A 291 -14.20 -12.37 -18.80
N PHE A 292 -13.71 -11.58 -19.76
CA PHE A 292 -13.33 -12.06 -21.09
C PHE A 292 -12.04 -12.89 -20.96
N ASP A 293 -12.07 -14.15 -21.41
CA ASP A 293 -10.87 -14.98 -21.47
C ASP A 293 -10.17 -14.74 -22.83
N TYR A 294 -9.21 -13.83 -22.81
CA TYR A 294 -8.40 -13.50 -24.01
C TYR A 294 -7.59 -14.70 -24.51
N LYS A 295 -7.23 -15.65 -23.62
CA LYS A 295 -6.46 -16.84 -23.98
C LYS A 295 -7.29 -17.92 -24.68
N ALA A 296 -8.62 -17.76 -24.71
CA ALA A 296 -9.50 -18.66 -25.48
C ALA A 296 -9.30 -18.55 -27.02
N LEU A 297 -8.62 -17.50 -27.46
CA LEU A 297 -8.28 -17.24 -28.85
C LEU A 297 -6.77 -17.22 -29.08
N THR A 298 -6.34 -17.61 -30.26
CA THR A 298 -4.95 -17.46 -30.68
C THR A 298 -4.65 -16.00 -31.03
N GLN A 299 -3.38 -15.59 -30.97
CA GLN A 299 -2.96 -14.25 -31.41
C GLN A 299 -3.39 -13.94 -32.85
N GLN A 300 -3.31 -14.93 -33.73
CA GLN A 300 -3.71 -14.79 -35.13
C GLN A 300 -5.22 -14.50 -35.30
N GLN A 301 -6.07 -15.18 -34.50
CA GLN A 301 -7.52 -14.92 -34.51
C GLN A 301 -7.84 -13.53 -33.96
N HIS A 302 -7.16 -13.09 -32.92
CA HIS A 302 -7.30 -11.72 -32.42
C HIS A 302 -6.91 -10.68 -33.46
N ARG A 303 -5.76 -10.84 -34.10
CA ARG A 303 -5.30 -9.93 -35.15
C ARG A 303 -6.30 -9.87 -36.29
N GLN A 304 -6.75 -11.02 -36.82
CA GLN A 304 -7.73 -11.10 -37.88
C GLN A 304 -9.05 -10.40 -37.50
N ALA A 305 -9.56 -10.61 -36.29
CA ALA A 305 -10.77 -9.95 -35.83
C ALA A 305 -10.59 -8.42 -35.73
N LEU A 306 -9.43 -7.95 -35.24
CA LEU A 306 -9.13 -6.52 -35.14
C LEU A 306 -8.98 -5.86 -36.53
N GLU A 307 -8.28 -6.50 -37.47
CA GLU A 307 -8.18 -6.03 -38.83
C GLU A 307 -9.58 -5.93 -39.49
N LEU A 308 -10.46 -6.89 -39.26
CA LEU A 308 -11.85 -6.84 -39.76
C LEU A 308 -12.66 -5.74 -39.07
N THR A 309 -12.42 -5.48 -37.77
CA THR A 309 -13.09 -4.41 -37.02
C THR A 309 -12.85 -3.05 -37.64
N PHE A 310 -11.61 -2.78 -38.08
CA PHE A 310 -11.16 -1.49 -38.59
C PHE A 310 -11.01 -1.45 -40.12
N ALA A 311 -11.45 -2.51 -40.84
CA ALA A 311 -11.30 -2.61 -42.30
C ALA A 311 -12.13 -1.58 -43.09
N GLN A 312 -13.31 -1.20 -42.60
CA GLN A 312 -14.21 -0.25 -43.27
C GLN A 312 -14.02 1.17 -42.78
N ASP A 313 -13.81 1.34 -41.47
CA ASP A 313 -13.60 2.61 -40.81
C ASP A 313 -12.34 2.53 -39.95
N GLU A 314 -11.36 3.38 -40.20
CA GLU A 314 -10.11 3.44 -39.41
C GLU A 314 -10.37 3.93 -37.97
N GLU A 315 -11.50 4.62 -37.77
CA GLU A 315 -11.88 5.19 -36.46
C GLU A 315 -13.33 4.86 -36.12
N HIS A 316 -13.57 4.41 -34.90
CA HIS A 316 -14.90 4.15 -34.37
C HIS A 316 -15.24 5.05 -33.20
N ASN A 317 -16.51 5.43 -33.02
CA ASN A 317 -17.02 5.86 -31.73
C ASN A 317 -17.30 4.64 -30.84
N TYR A 318 -17.66 4.87 -29.56
CA TYR A 318 -17.88 3.76 -28.62
C TYR A 318 -18.92 2.74 -29.11
N SER A 319 -20.07 3.18 -29.60
CA SER A 319 -21.14 2.27 -30.02
C SER A 319 -20.75 1.49 -31.26
N THR A 320 -20.21 2.16 -32.28
CA THR A 320 -19.79 1.51 -33.55
C THR A 320 -18.63 0.55 -33.31
N LEU A 321 -17.71 0.87 -32.40
CA LEU A 321 -16.63 -0.05 -32.01
C LEU A 321 -17.17 -1.35 -31.42
N ILE A 322 -18.11 -1.27 -30.46
CA ILE A 322 -18.67 -2.47 -29.83
C ILE A 322 -19.38 -3.35 -30.84
N ASP A 323 -20.18 -2.75 -31.75
CA ASP A 323 -20.93 -3.48 -32.75
C ASP A 323 -19.99 -4.10 -33.82
N SER A 324 -18.90 -3.41 -34.20
CA SER A 324 -17.91 -3.93 -35.17
C SER A 324 -17.04 -5.02 -34.53
N LEU A 325 -16.60 -4.87 -33.29
CA LEU A 325 -15.90 -5.93 -32.56
C LEU A 325 -16.78 -7.19 -32.43
N GLN A 326 -18.07 -7.03 -32.12
CA GLN A 326 -18.96 -8.17 -31.96
C GLN A 326 -19.06 -8.97 -33.29
N ARG A 327 -19.26 -8.30 -34.42
CA ARG A 327 -19.34 -8.92 -35.74
C ARG A 327 -18.01 -9.56 -36.18
N ALA A 328 -16.91 -8.86 -35.96
CA ALA A 328 -15.59 -9.34 -36.36
C ALA A 328 -15.18 -10.58 -35.56
N TYR A 329 -15.42 -10.60 -34.24
CA TYR A 329 -15.11 -11.78 -33.42
C TYR A 329 -16.04 -12.97 -33.70
N GLU A 330 -17.31 -12.72 -34.07
CA GLU A 330 -18.22 -13.77 -34.53
C GLU A 330 -17.74 -14.41 -35.86
N SER A 331 -17.16 -13.61 -36.77
CA SER A 331 -16.63 -14.11 -38.06
C SER A 331 -15.38 -15.00 -37.91
N VAL A 332 -14.61 -14.85 -36.83
CA VAL A 332 -13.46 -15.73 -36.54
C VAL A 332 -13.83 -16.89 -35.57
N GLY A 333 -15.13 -17.15 -35.41
CA GLY A 333 -15.64 -18.33 -34.73
C GLY A 333 -16.06 -18.10 -33.26
N TYR A 334 -16.08 -16.83 -32.76
CA TYR A 334 -16.41 -16.52 -31.41
C TYR A 334 -17.67 -15.67 -31.24
N LYS A 335 -18.75 -16.29 -30.88
CA LYS A 335 -20.03 -15.63 -30.60
C LYS A 335 -20.12 -15.14 -29.17
N TYR A 336 -19.86 -13.85 -28.97
CA TYR A 336 -19.94 -13.20 -27.65
C TYR A 336 -21.17 -12.28 -27.54
N GLY A 337 -21.82 -12.34 -26.37
CA GLY A 337 -22.84 -11.34 -26.02
C GLY A 337 -22.20 -9.95 -25.78
N ARG A 338 -22.99 -8.89 -25.94
CA ARG A 338 -22.55 -7.48 -25.87
C ARG A 338 -21.71 -7.16 -24.63
N ASN A 339 -22.05 -7.69 -23.47
CA ASN A 339 -21.31 -7.46 -22.22
C ASN A 339 -19.87 -8.04 -22.25
N LYS A 340 -19.67 -9.18 -22.91
CA LYS A 340 -18.31 -9.73 -23.09
C LYS A 340 -17.49 -8.91 -24.10
N ILE A 341 -18.13 -8.36 -25.13
CA ILE A 341 -17.47 -7.45 -26.09
C ILE A 341 -17.07 -6.13 -25.41
N ILE A 342 -17.86 -5.61 -24.48
CA ILE A 342 -17.48 -4.44 -23.69
C ILE A 342 -16.22 -4.77 -22.84
N GLY A 343 -16.17 -5.93 -22.18
CA GLY A 343 -14.97 -6.39 -21.48
C GLY A 343 -13.76 -6.57 -22.39
N LEU A 344 -13.95 -7.11 -23.60
CA LEU A 344 -12.91 -7.20 -24.62
C LEU A 344 -12.39 -5.81 -25.02
N LYS A 345 -13.28 -4.85 -25.29
CA LYS A 345 -12.89 -3.47 -25.63
C LYS A 345 -12.00 -2.84 -24.56
N VAL A 346 -12.38 -3.00 -23.28
CA VAL A 346 -11.59 -2.48 -22.16
C VAL A 346 -10.21 -3.14 -22.11
N PHE A 347 -10.14 -4.47 -22.28
CA PHE A 347 -8.87 -5.18 -22.36
C PHE A 347 -7.99 -4.64 -23.51
N LEU A 348 -8.55 -4.50 -24.71
CA LEU A 348 -7.83 -4.02 -25.90
C LEU A 348 -7.31 -2.58 -25.69
N THR A 349 -8.10 -1.71 -25.04
CA THR A 349 -7.70 -0.34 -24.77
C THR A 349 -6.59 -0.29 -23.69
N ASN A 350 -6.72 -1.05 -22.60
CA ASN A 350 -5.70 -1.11 -21.56
C ASN A 350 -4.37 -1.70 -22.04
N LYS A 351 -4.41 -2.57 -23.05
CA LYS A 351 -3.20 -3.11 -23.72
C LYS A 351 -2.68 -2.19 -24.83
N ARG A 352 -3.32 -1.08 -25.11
CA ARG A 352 -3.01 -0.18 -26.25
C ARG A 352 -3.05 -0.85 -27.63
N ILE A 353 -3.77 -1.96 -27.73
CA ILE A 353 -4.08 -2.60 -29.02
C ILE A 353 -5.09 -1.74 -29.79
N VAL A 354 -6.03 -1.15 -29.06
CA VAL A 354 -6.94 -0.11 -29.52
C VAL A 354 -6.65 1.15 -28.73
N VAL A 355 -6.34 2.24 -29.38
CA VAL A 355 -6.03 3.52 -28.76
C VAL A 355 -7.25 4.42 -28.80
N GLN A 356 -7.55 5.10 -27.71
CA GLN A 356 -8.62 6.11 -27.66
C GLN A 356 -8.02 7.50 -27.80
N GLU A 357 -8.52 8.27 -28.78
CA GLU A 357 -8.20 9.69 -28.99
C GLU A 357 -9.50 10.52 -28.90
N GLY A 358 -9.70 11.20 -27.80
CA GLY A 358 -10.94 11.91 -27.50
C GLY A 358 -12.12 10.94 -27.43
N LYS A 359 -13.11 11.08 -28.36
CA LYS A 359 -14.28 10.19 -28.46
C LYS A 359 -14.14 9.08 -29.50
N LYS A 360 -12.98 8.96 -30.11
CA LYS A 360 -12.69 8.00 -31.19
C LYS A 360 -11.72 6.92 -30.73
N TYR A 361 -11.83 5.75 -31.34
CA TYR A 361 -10.99 4.58 -31.11
C TYR A 361 -10.33 4.16 -32.41
N LYS A 362 -9.01 3.87 -32.38
CA LYS A 362 -8.19 3.46 -33.52
C LYS A 362 -7.48 2.15 -33.21
N TYR A 363 -7.22 1.34 -34.20
CA TYR A 363 -6.34 0.17 -34.10
C TYR A 363 -4.87 0.61 -34.08
N ASN A 364 -4.08 0.02 -33.21
CA ASN A 364 -2.63 0.21 -33.18
C ASN A 364 -1.95 -0.98 -33.88
N PRO A 365 -1.54 -0.86 -35.14
CA PRO A 365 -0.92 -1.96 -35.90
C PRO A 365 0.50 -2.30 -35.41
N ASP A 366 1.17 -1.37 -34.69
CA ASP A 366 2.52 -1.54 -34.19
C ASP A 366 2.56 -2.34 -32.87
N PHE A 367 1.38 -2.77 -32.40
CA PHE A 367 1.33 -3.62 -31.21
C PHE A 367 1.90 -5.01 -31.53
N HIS A 368 2.95 -5.38 -30.82
CA HIS A 368 3.53 -6.73 -30.84
C HIS A 368 3.02 -7.52 -29.63
N TYR A 369 2.43 -8.68 -29.90
CA TYR A 369 1.91 -9.61 -28.87
C TYR A 369 3.02 -10.26 -28.08
#